data_2506428328e4be40d04a06c4615e96c4
#
_entry.id   2506428328e4be40d04a06c4615e96c4
#
_cell.length_a   1.000
_cell.length_b   1.000
_cell.length_c   1.000
_cell.angle_alpha   90.00
_cell.angle_beta   90.00
_cell.angle_gamma   90.00
#
_symmetry.space_group_name_H-M   'P 1'
#
loop_
_entity.id
_entity.type
_entity.pdbx_description
1 polymer ?
#
loop_
_entity_poly.entity_id
_entity_poly.type
_entity_poly.pdbx_seq_one_letter_code
_entity_poly.pdbx_strand_id
1 'polypeptide(L)'
;MSVHPRAGQPAEPSDLVDVPHLVTAYFTGHPDPAAPEQRVSFGTSGHRGSSLDTAFNFDHIAATSQAICEYRAANGIDGPLFLGRDTHALSEPAWVTALEVFAANGVTVVVDSADRYTPTPAVSHAILTHNAGTTGARADGVVVTPSHNPPRDGGFKYNPPDGGPAGSDITKWIEDTANAYLADGLRGVRRVPFARARSAAGAYDYVGAYVDDLPSVVDIDAIRDAGIHIGADPLGGASVEFWAAIAERHRLDLTVVNPLVDPTWRFMTLDWDGKIRMDCSSPYAMASLIRQRDRFQIATGNDADADRHGIVTPDGGLMNPNHYLAVAIEYLFGHRPDWPGAAAIGKTLVSSSMIDRVASSLGRRLVEVPVGFKWFVPGLLDGSVGFGGEESAGASFLRRDGRVWTTDKDGILLCLLASEIQAVT
;
A
#
# COMPACT_ATOMS: atom_id res chain seq x y z
N MET A 1 20.83 16.94 -3.59
CA MET A 1 21.67 15.73 -3.42
C MET A 1 22.16 15.32 -4.79
N SER A 2 23.41 14.82 -4.91
CA SER A 2 23.92 14.32 -6.20
C SER A 2 23.36 12.94 -6.50
N VAL A 3 22.98 12.72 -7.76
CA VAL A 3 22.53 11.40 -8.23
C VAL A 3 23.73 10.42 -8.20
N HIS A 4 23.51 9.20 -7.73
CA HIS A 4 24.52 8.16 -7.67
C HIS A 4 24.99 7.77 -9.08
N PRO A 5 26.31 7.54 -9.33
CA PRO A 5 26.84 7.21 -10.67
C PRO A 5 26.22 5.98 -11.32
N ARG A 6 25.73 5.02 -10.51
CA ARG A 6 25.08 3.80 -11.00
C ARG A 6 23.56 3.87 -11.02
N ALA A 7 22.95 5.04 -10.78
CA ALA A 7 21.49 5.17 -10.85
C ALA A 7 20.94 4.75 -12.23
N GLY A 8 19.88 3.95 -12.24
CA GLY A 8 19.30 3.37 -13.46
C GLY A 8 20.06 2.19 -14.07
N GLN A 9 21.17 1.78 -13.47
CA GLN A 9 21.91 0.57 -13.89
C GLN A 9 21.40 -0.66 -13.11
N PRO A 10 21.47 -1.88 -13.70
CA PRO A 10 21.10 -3.11 -13.00
C PRO A 10 21.86 -3.30 -11.70
N ALA A 11 21.18 -3.88 -10.70
CA ALA A 11 21.82 -4.28 -9.45
C ALA A 11 22.89 -5.36 -9.68
N GLU A 12 23.97 -5.28 -8.92
CA GLU A 12 25.05 -6.27 -8.89
C GLU A 12 25.00 -7.11 -7.60
N PRO A 13 25.66 -8.26 -7.53
CA PRO A 13 25.64 -9.10 -6.33
C PRO A 13 26.02 -8.38 -5.02
N SER A 14 26.87 -7.34 -5.09
CA SER A 14 27.25 -6.52 -3.94
C SER A 14 26.16 -5.57 -3.44
N ASP A 15 25.14 -5.31 -4.26
CA ASP A 15 24.01 -4.45 -3.89
C ASP A 15 22.89 -5.25 -3.19
N LEU A 16 22.96 -6.59 -3.25
CA LEU A 16 21.88 -7.46 -2.75
C LEU A 16 22.00 -7.64 -1.24
N VAL A 17 20.85 -7.69 -0.59
CA VAL A 17 20.77 -8.03 0.83
C VAL A 17 21.01 -9.54 1.04
N ASP A 18 21.78 -9.87 2.08
CA ASP A 18 21.90 -11.25 2.59
C ASP A 18 20.63 -11.59 3.40
N VAL A 19 19.67 -12.22 2.73
CA VAL A 19 18.35 -12.55 3.34
C VAL A 19 18.49 -13.47 4.55
N PRO A 20 19.29 -14.57 4.54
CA PRO A 20 19.52 -15.37 5.74
C PRO A 20 20.04 -14.57 6.92
N HIS A 21 21.02 -13.67 6.69
CA HIS A 21 21.55 -12.81 7.74
C HIS A 21 20.50 -11.82 8.27
N LEU A 22 19.76 -11.18 7.35
CA LEU A 22 18.68 -10.24 7.69
C LEU A 22 17.60 -10.90 8.57
N VAL A 23 17.11 -12.08 8.18
CA VAL A 23 16.09 -12.82 8.93
C VAL A 23 16.65 -13.35 10.25
N THR A 24 17.91 -13.77 10.31
CA THR A 24 18.56 -14.17 11.57
C THR A 24 18.62 -12.98 12.53
N ALA A 25 19.05 -11.81 12.04
CA ALA A 25 19.08 -10.58 12.84
C ALA A 25 17.70 -10.17 13.40
N TYR A 26 16.62 -10.45 12.65
CA TYR A 26 15.26 -10.20 13.15
C TYR A 26 14.96 -10.92 14.47
N PHE A 27 15.42 -12.16 14.61
CA PHE A 27 15.17 -12.96 15.81
C PHE A 27 16.24 -12.82 16.91
N THR A 28 17.44 -12.36 16.57
CA THR A 28 18.58 -12.31 17.48
C THR A 28 18.95 -10.90 17.93
N GLY A 29 18.51 -9.88 17.21
CA GLY A 29 18.68 -8.48 17.59
C GLY A 29 17.62 -8.07 18.62
N HIS A 30 18.05 -7.43 19.71
CA HIS A 30 17.15 -6.88 20.73
C HIS A 30 17.36 -5.38 20.82
N PRO A 31 16.29 -4.56 20.66
CA PRO A 31 16.42 -3.11 20.70
C PRO A 31 16.80 -2.62 22.12
N ASP A 32 17.67 -1.61 22.17
CA ASP A 32 17.91 -0.84 23.38
C ASP A 32 16.82 0.26 23.47
N PRO A 33 15.90 0.19 24.46
CA PRO A 33 14.84 1.21 24.61
C PRO A 33 15.40 2.61 24.93
N ALA A 34 16.67 2.72 25.35
CA ALA A 34 17.32 4.00 25.59
C ALA A 34 17.77 4.68 24.29
N ALA A 35 18.00 3.90 23.20
CA ALA A 35 18.41 4.40 21.90
C ALA A 35 17.16 4.84 21.09
N PRO A 36 16.96 6.15 20.78
CA PRO A 36 15.76 6.62 20.08
C PRO A 36 15.54 5.96 18.72
N GLU A 37 16.62 5.67 17.98
CA GLU A 37 16.60 5.04 16.65
C GLU A 37 16.22 3.55 16.68
N GLN A 38 16.21 2.95 17.85
CA GLN A 38 15.81 1.56 18.10
C GLN A 38 14.43 1.44 18.75
N ARG A 39 13.66 2.53 18.80
CA ARG A 39 12.30 2.51 19.33
C ARG A 39 11.28 2.24 18.24
N VAL A 40 10.09 1.79 18.63
CA VAL A 40 8.93 1.84 17.73
C VAL A 40 8.64 3.30 17.44
N SER A 41 8.55 3.65 16.14
CA SER A 41 8.19 4.98 15.68
C SER A 41 7.32 4.84 14.42
N PHE A 42 6.08 5.33 14.51
CA PHE A 42 5.15 5.36 13.39
C PHE A 42 5.33 6.67 12.62
N GLY A 43 6.16 6.68 11.62
CA GLY A 43 6.30 7.85 10.72
C GLY A 43 4.98 8.27 10.06
N THR A 44 5.00 8.62 8.79
CA THR A 44 3.80 9.04 8.05
C THR A 44 2.77 7.91 7.90
N SER A 45 3.23 6.65 7.78
CA SER A 45 2.36 5.51 7.48
C SER A 45 2.90 4.18 8.02
N GLY A 46 3.23 4.10 9.32
CA GLY A 46 3.68 2.87 9.96
C GLY A 46 5.12 2.90 10.46
N HIS A 47 5.44 1.93 11.33
CA HIS A 47 6.80 1.70 11.82
C HIS A 47 7.64 1.03 10.72
N ARG A 48 8.84 1.55 10.45
CA ARG A 48 9.78 1.01 9.45
C ARG A 48 11.20 0.98 9.98
N GLY A 49 11.97 0.02 9.54
CA GLY A 49 13.38 -0.09 9.89
C GLY A 49 14.00 -1.37 9.35
N SER A 50 15.26 -1.60 9.68
CA SER A 50 15.98 -2.83 9.33
C SER A 50 16.34 -3.62 10.59
N SER A 51 16.27 -4.94 10.51
CA SER A 51 16.73 -5.81 11.59
C SER A 51 18.25 -5.70 11.80
N LEU A 52 18.99 -5.37 10.75
CA LEU A 52 20.44 -5.14 10.82
C LEU A 52 20.82 -3.87 11.61
N ASP A 53 19.90 -2.93 11.72
CA ASP A 53 20.06 -1.69 12.48
C ASP A 53 19.36 -1.76 13.84
N THR A 54 18.84 -2.92 14.22
CA THR A 54 18.06 -3.17 15.44
C THR A 54 16.86 -2.21 15.54
N ALA A 55 16.23 -1.90 14.40
CA ALA A 55 15.10 -0.99 14.27
C ALA A 55 13.82 -1.67 13.76
N PHE A 56 13.89 -2.97 13.40
CA PHE A 56 12.74 -3.77 13.00
C PHE A 56 13.01 -5.25 13.33
N ASN A 57 12.79 -5.64 14.57
CA ASN A 57 13.09 -6.97 15.09
C ASN A 57 11.82 -7.60 15.69
N PHE A 58 11.94 -8.87 16.05
CA PHE A 58 10.89 -9.62 16.74
C PHE A 58 10.25 -8.83 17.89
N ASP A 59 11.05 -8.19 18.73
CA ASP A 59 10.59 -7.47 19.90
C ASP A 59 9.69 -6.28 19.53
N HIS A 60 10.04 -5.53 18.49
CA HIS A 60 9.23 -4.42 17.98
C HIS A 60 7.84 -4.91 17.54
N ILE A 61 7.80 -5.99 16.76
CA ILE A 61 6.54 -6.51 16.20
C ILE A 61 5.68 -7.13 17.29
N ALA A 62 6.27 -7.86 18.22
CA ALA A 62 5.55 -8.43 19.35
C ALA A 62 4.94 -7.34 20.27
N ALA A 63 5.72 -6.29 20.59
CA ALA A 63 5.25 -5.15 21.36
C ALA A 63 4.14 -4.36 20.63
N THR A 64 4.34 -4.05 19.35
CA THR A 64 3.37 -3.30 18.55
C THR A 64 2.07 -4.07 18.37
N SER A 65 2.15 -5.37 18.09
CA SER A 65 0.96 -6.23 17.97
C SER A 65 0.17 -6.32 19.28
N GLN A 66 0.85 -6.41 20.42
CA GLN A 66 0.22 -6.38 21.74
C GLN A 66 -0.45 -5.02 22.00
N ALA A 67 0.23 -3.91 21.67
CA ALA A 67 -0.34 -2.57 21.80
C ALA A 67 -1.60 -2.40 20.94
N ILE A 68 -1.62 -2.92 19.70
CA ILE A 68 -2.83 -2.91 18.85
C ILE A 68 -3.97 -3.72 19.50
N CYS A 69 -3.70 -4.88 20.12
CA CYS A 69 -4.73 -5.63 20.83
C CYS A 69 -5.36 -4.82 21.95
N GLU A 70 -4.56 -4.08 22.71
CA GLU A 70 -5.05 -3.21 23.80
C GLU A 70 -5.81 -1.99 23.28
N TYR A 71 -5.30 -1.37 22.21
CA TYR A 71 -6.01 -0.28 21.52
C TYR A 71 -7.39 -0.72 21.06
N ARG A 72 -7.48 -1.89 20.41
CA ARG A 72 -8.76 -2.49 19.96
C ARG A 72 -9.72 -2.68 21.14
N ALA A 73 -9.24 -3.28 22.22
CA ALA A 73 -10.05 -3.53 23.42
C ALA A 73 -10.54 -2.22 24.06
N ALA A 74 -9.69 -1.21 24.14
CA ALA A 74 -10.03 0.10 24.71
C ALA A 74 -11.03 0.88 23.86
N ASN A 75 -11.09 0.62 22.53
CA ASN A 75 -11.94 1.33 21.60
C ASN A 75 -13.13 0.50 21.06
N GLY A 76 -13.39 -0.68 21.65
CA GLY A 76 -14.52 -1.53 21.28
C GLY A 76 -14.44 -2.06 19.84
N ILE A 77 -13.22 -2.30 19.31
CA ILE A 77 -13.01 -2.90 18.00
C ILE A 77 -12.95 -4.42 18.20
N ASP A 78 -14.06 -5.09 17.93
CA ASP A 78 -14.29 -6.50 18.25
C ASP A 78 -14.51 -7.38 17.00
N GLY A 79 -14.50 -6.78 15.80
CA GLY A 79 -14.59 -7.50 14.53
C GLY A 79 -13.28 -8.19 14.12
N PRO A 80 -13.23 -8.79 12.92
CA PRO A 80 -12.02 -9.43 12.43
C PRO A 80 -10.91 -8.41 12.15
N LEU A 81 -9.67 -8.83 12.36
CA LEU A 81 -8.47 -8.10 11.92
C LEU A 81 -7.97 -8.72 10.63
N PHE A 82 -8.00 -7.98 9.52
CA PHE A 82 -7.43 -8.37 8.24
C PHE A 82 -5.92 -8.18 8.26
N LEU A 83 -5.16 -9.27 8.02
CA LEU A 83 -3.71 -9.25 8.11
C LEU A 83 -3.08 -9.59 6.77
N GLY A 84 -2.47 -8.58 6.13
CA GLY A 84 -1.75 -8.69 4.87
C GLY A 84 -0.23 -8.59 5.04
N ARG A 85 0.51 -9.03 4.01
CA ARG A 85 1.96 -8.85 3.92
C ARG A 85 2.40 -8.63 2.48
N ASP A 86 3.48 -7.87 2.29
CA ASP A 86 4.14 -7.71 1.01
C ASP A 86 5.29 -8.72 0.81
N THR A 87 6.10 -8.50 -0.22
CA THR A 87 7.16 -9.40 -0.67
C THR A 87 8.53 -9.15 -0.05
N HIS A 88 8.67 -8.20 0.90
CA HIS A 88 9.93 -7.98 1.62
C HIS A 88 10.30 -9.17 2.52
N ALA A 89 11.60 -9.44 2.61
CA ALA A 89 12.10 -10.58 3.37
C ALA A 89 11.71 -10.55 4.86
N LEU A 90 11.59 -9.36 5.46
CA LEU A 90 11.16 -9.19 6.86
C LEU A 90 9.64 -9.25 7.04
N SER A 91 8.86 -9.18 5.96
CA SER A 91 7.39 -9.19 6.07
C SER A 91 6.86 -10.54 6.53
N GLU A 92 7.46 -11.66 6.09
CA GLU A 92 7.04 -12.99 6.54
C GLU A 92 7.27 -13.22 8.04
N PRO A 93 8.48 -13.05 8.62
CA PRO A 93 8.67 -13.26 10.05
C PRO A 93 7.89 -12.27 10.92
N ALA A 94 7.67 -11.03 10.46
CA ALA A 94 6.87 -10.05 11.16
C ALA A 94 5.37 -10.43 11.13
N TRP A 95 4.85 -10.91 10.01
CA TRP A 95 3.49 -11.41 9.87
C TRP A 95 3.24 -12.63 10.79
N VAL A 96 4.19 -13.58 10.85
CA VAL A 96 4.13 -14.73 11.77
C VAL A 96 4.06 -14.24 13.22
N THR A 97 4.95 -13.33 13.62
CA THR A 97 4.99 -12.78 14.98
C THR A 97 3.68 -12.08 15.34
N ALA A 98 3.14 -11.26 14.45
CA ALA A 98 1.87 -10.56 14.65
C ALA A 98 0.70 -11.55 14.82
N LEU A 99 0.61 -12.55 13.95
CA LEU A 99 -0.43 -13.58 14.02
C LEU A 99 -0.41 -14.33 15.36
N GLU A 100 0.78 -14.70 15.87
CA GLU A 100 0.95 -15.36 17.17
C GLU A 100 0.45 -14.50 18.34
N VAL A 101 0.74 -13.19 18.30
CA VAL A 101 0.31 -12.25 19.35
C VAL A 101 -1.18 -11.97 19.27
N PHE A 102 -1.72 -11.68 18.10
CA PHE A 102 -3.16 -11.43 17.91
C PHE A 102 -4.00 -12.62 18.34
N ALA A 103 -3.63 -13.83 17.91
CA ALA A 103 -4.33 -15.06 18.29
C ALA A 103 -4.27 -15.31 19.82
N ALA A 104 -3.15 -15.02 20.46
CA ALA A 104 -3.01 -15.16 21.93
C ALA A 104 -3.88 -14.19 22.71
N ASN A 105 -4.23 -13.04 22.13
CA ASN A 105 -5.10 -12.04 22.72
C ASN A 105 -6.58 -12.22 22.32
N GLY A 106 -6.94 -13.32 21.63
CA GLY A 106 -8.31 -13.63 21.24
C GLY A 106 -8.84 -12.80 20.06
N VAL A 107 -7.95 -12.15 19.30
CA VAL A 107 -8.32 -11.43 18.09
C VAL A 107 -8.64 -12.44 16.98
N THR A 108 -9.80 -12.30 16.34
CA THR A 108 -10.14 -13.06 15.13
C THR A 108 -9.34 -12.51 13.96
N VAL A 109 -8.23 -13.16 13.64
CA VAL A 109 -7.40 -12.75 12.50
C VAL A 109 -7.89 -13.41 11.22
N VAL A 110 -7.89 -12.65 10.12
CA VAL A 110 -8.25 -13.14 8.78
C VAL A 110 -7.06 -12.90 7.84
N VAL A 111 -6.63 -13.96 7.15
CA VAL A 111 -5.48 -13.97 6.25
C VAL A 111 -5.88 -14.42 4.85
N ASP A 112 -5.01 -14.27 3.85
CA ASP A 112 -5.31 -14.73 2.49
C ASP A 112 -5.56 -16.24 2.44
N SER A 113 -6.62 -16.64 1.72
CA SER A 113 -7.10 -18.03 1.64
C SER A 113 -6.13 -18.99 0.93
N ALA A 114 -5.25 -18.44 0.07
CA ALA A 114 -4.23 -19.18 -0.68
C ALA A 114 -2.80 -18.81 -0.24
N ASP A 115 -2.66 -18.10 0.90
CA ASP A 115 -1.38 -17.69 1.48
C ASP A 115 -0.56 -16.75 0.58
N ARG A 116 -1.25 -15.93 -0.23
CA ARG A 116 -0.67 -14.97 -1.17
C ARG A 116 -0.24 -13.68 -0.46
N TYR A 117 0.59 -12.90 -1.14
CA TYR A 117 0.90 -11.53 -0.74
C TYR A 117 -0.33 -10.64 -0.94
N THR A 118 -0.46 -9.62 -0.09
CA THR A 118 -1.66 -8.78 -0.05
C THR A 118 -1.29 -7.30 -0.14
N PRO A 119 -1.68 -6.60 -1.21
CA PRO A 119 -1.50 -5.16 -1.35
C PRO A 119 -2.21 -4.36 -0.25
N THR A 120 -1.66 -3.22 0.12
CA THR A 120 -2.27 -2.28 1.07
C THR A 120 -3.72 -1.93 0.69
N PRO A 121 -4.06 -1.55 -0.58
CA PRO A 121 -5.44 -1.26 -0.95
C PRO A 121 -6.39 -2.44 -0.82
N ALA A 122 -5.93 -3.67 -0.99
CA ALA A 122 -6.78 -4.85 -0.83
C ALA A 122 -7.20 -5.06 0.64
N VAL A 123 -6.33 -4.73 1.60
CA VAL A 123 -6.70 -4.74 3.03
C VAL A 123 -7.69 -3.62 3.35
N SER A 124 -7.47 -2.40 2.85
CA SER A 124 -8.43 -1.29 2.99
C SER A 124 -9.80 -1.66 2.42
N HIS A 125 -9.85 -2.23 1.22
CA HIS A 125 -11.07 -2.71 0.57
C HIS A 125 -11.80 -3.77 1.41
N ALA A 126 -11.08 -4.75 1.95
CA ALA A 126 -11.65 -5.82 2.79
C ALA A 126 -12.27 -5.26 4.08
N ILE A 127 -11.58 -4.33 4.76
CA ILE A 127 -12.08 -3.65 5.96
C ILE A 127 -13.39 -2.91 5.64
N LEU A 128 -13.39 -2.08 4.59
CA LEU A 128 -14.56 -1.27 4.24
C LEU A 128 -15.74 -2.14 3.77
N THR A 129 -15.48 -3.18 2.98
CA THR A 129 -16.51 -4.13 2.53
C THR A 129 -17.16 -4.84 3.73
N HIS A 130 -16.37 -5.32 4.70
CA HIS A 130 -16.89 -5.91 5.91
C HIS A 130 -17.73 -4.90 6.72
N ASN A 131 -17.19 -3.71 6.92
CA ASN A 131 -17.82 -2.69 7.77
C ASN A 131 -19.08 -2.09 7.15
N ALA A 132 -19.20 -2.05 5.83
CA ALA A 132 -20.44 -1.64 5.14
C ALA A 132 -21.57 -2.66 5.33
N GLY A 133 -21.25 -3.93 5.49
CA GLY A 133 -22.22 -5.03 5.68
C GLY A 133 -22.65 -5.27 7.12
N THR A 134 -22.11 -4.54 8.11
CA THR A 134 -22.38 -4.77 9.53
C THR A 134 -22.72 -3.52 10.31
N THR A 135 -23.60 -3.64 11.29
CA THR A 135 -23.91 -2.60 12.30
C THR A 135 -23.22 -2.89 13.65
N GLY A 136 -22.48 -4.00 13.75
CA GLY A 136 -21.83 -4.50 14.97
C GLY A 136 -20.31 -4.55 14.83
N ALA A 137 -19.74 -5.69 15.14
CA ALA A 137 -18.31 -5.99 15.20
C ALA A 137 -17.50 -5.45 14.00
N ARG A 138 -16.89 -4.26 14.16
CA ARG A 138 -16.16 -3.58 13.10
C ARG A 138 -14.77 -4.17 12.91
N ALA A 139 -14.43 -4.44 11.66
CA ALA A 139 -13.11 -4.89 11.26
C ALA A 139 -12.11 -3.74 11.18
N ASP A 140 -10.84 -4.08 11.36
CA ASP A 140 -9.66 -3.27 11.13
C ASP A 140 -8.58 -4.13 10.45
N GLY A 141 -7.36 -3.61 10.27
CA GLY A 141 -6.33 -4.39 9.59
C GLY A 141 -4.90 -3.97 9.90
N VAL A 142 -4.00 -4.87 9.55
CA VAL A 142 -2.55 -4.65 9.57
C VAL A 142 -1.98 -5.05 8.22
N VAL A 143 -1.11 -4.22 7.67
CA VAL A 143 -0.30 -4.55 6.49
C VAL A 143 1.17 -4.53 6.88
N VAL A 144 1.82 -5.69 6.72
CA VAL A 144 3.25 -5.83 6.98
C VAL A 144 4.02 -5.48 5.71
N THR A 145 4.51 -4.25 5.65
CA THR A 145 5.16 -3.68 4.47
C THR A 145 5.96 -2.43 4.79
N PRO A 146 7.17 -2.24 4.27
CA PRO A 146 7.87 -0.97 4.25
C PRO A 146 7.60 -0.15 2.97
N SER A 147 6.59 -0.51 2.14
CA SER A 147 6.27 0.11 0.84
C SER A 147 7.45 0.00 -0.14
N HIS A 148 7.92 1.09 -0.71
CA HIS A 148 9.02 1.15 -1.70
C HIS A 148 10.43 1.19 -1.09
N ASN A 149 10.57 0.96 0.21
CA ASN A 149 11.89 0.97 0.89
C ASN A 149 12.81 -0.15 0.36
N PRO A 150 14.13 -0.04 0.59
CA PRO A 150 15.08 -1.07 0.18
C PRO A 150 14.77 -2.47 0.72
N PRO A 151 15.24 -3.54 0.04
CA PRO A 151 14.98 -4.94 0.40
C PRO A 151 15.37 -5.34 1.84
N ARG A 152 16.28 -4.58 2.46
CA ARG A 152 16.72 -4.80 3.85
C ARG A 152 15.73 -4.32 4.92
N ASP A 153 14.73 -3.54 4.52
CA ASP A 153 13.78 -2.93 5.45
C ASP A 153 12.56 -3.82 5.65
N GLY A 154 11.92 -3.65 6.80
CA GLY A 154 10.59 -4.12 7.12
C GLY A 154 9.69 -2.95 7.52
N GLY A 155 8.39 -3.19 7.52
CA GLY A 155 7.41 -2.19 7.91
C GLY A 155 6.14 -2.80 8.47
N PHE A 156 5.42 -2.02 9.27
CA PHE A 156 4.22 -2.47 9.96
C PHE A 156 3.21 -1.32 10.03
N LYS A 157 2.11 -1.43 9.31
CA LYS A 157 1.05 -0.42 9.19
C LYS A 157 -0.22 -0.91 9.89
N TYR A 158 -0.93 -0.01 10.58
CA TYR A 158 -2.25 -0.28 11.15
C TYR A 158 -3.31 0.57 10.44
N ASN A 159 -4.37 -0.07 10.02
CA ASN A 159 -5.55 0.54 9.38
C ASN A 159 -6.76 0.35 10.31
N PRO A 160 -7.27 1.41 10.96
CA PRO A 160 -8.47 1.39 11.79
C PRO A 160 -9.75 1.00 11.02
N PRO A 161 -10.91 0.92 11.67
CA PRO A 161 -12.17 0.54 11.02
C PRO A 161 -12.65 1.45 9.87
N ASP A 162 -12.07 2.61 9.69
CA ASP A 162 -12.29 3.46 8.51
C ASP A 162 -11.49 3.01 7.27
N GLY A 163 -10.64 1.98 7.40
CA GLY A 163 -9.89 1.35 6.32
C GLY A 163 -8.63 2.11 5.86
N GLY A 164 -8.43 3.34 6.33
CA GLY A 164 -7.29 4.18 5.93
C GLY A 164 -6.09 4.07 6.87
N PRO A 165 -5.02 4.83 6.60
CA PRO A 165 -3.89 4.90 7.52
C PRO A 165 -4.29 5.52 8.85
N ALA A 166 -3.85 4.93 9.97
CA ALA A 166 -4.18 5.38 11.30
C ALA A 166 -3.81 6.85 11.54
N GLY A 167 -4.68 7.59 12.22
CA GLY A 167 -4.46 8.97 12.64
C GLY A 167 -3.29 9.09 13.64
N SER A 168 -2.80 10.33 13.82
CA SER A 168 -1.62 10.57 14.66
C SER A 168 -1.85 10.27 16.14
N ASP A 169 -3.07 10.43 16.61
CA ASP A 169 -3.50 10.07 17.96
C ASP A 169 -3.44 8.55 18.19
N ILE A 170 -3.92 7.79 17.22
CA ILE A 170 -3.90 6.32 17.24
C ILE A 170 -2.46 5.81 17.18
N THR A 171 -1.68 6.29 16.21
CA THR A 171 -0.29 5.84 16.04
C THR A 171 0.57 6.19 17.23
N LYS A 172 0.38 7.39 17.82
CA LYS A 172 1.09 7.78 19.02
C LYS A 172 0.73 6.89 20.22
N TRP A 173 -0.54 6.55 20.40
CA TRP A 173 -0.97 5.69 21.50
C TRP A 173 -0.35 4.29 21.36
N ILE A 174 -0.36 3.71 20.14
CA ILE A 174 0.25 2.40 19.85
C ILE A 174 1.77 2.47 20.08
N GLU A 175 2.42 3.52 19.60
CA GLU A 175 3.86 3.76 19.74
C GLU A 175 4.28 3.84 21.22
N ASP A 176 3.60 4.68 22.00
CA ASP A 176 3.89 4.86 23.43
C ASP A 176 3.70 3.54 24.20
N THR A 177 2.63 2.79 23.90
CA THR A 177 2.34 1.50 24.54
C THR A 177 3.37 0.43 24.13
N ALA A 178 3.70 0.33 22.84
CA ALA A 178 4.71 -0.61 22.36
C ALA A 178 6.09 -0.32 22.96
N ASN A 179 6.49 0.95 23.04
CA ASN A 179 7.76 1.34 23.66
C ASN A 179 7.79 1.06 25.18
N ALA A 180 6.66 1.13 25.88
CA ALA A 180 6.57 0.70 27.27
C ALA A 180 6.81 -0.81 27.41
N TYR A 181 6.27 -1.63 26.49
CA TYR A 181 6.55 -3.08 26.47
C TYR A 181 8.03 -3.37 26.17
N LEU A 182 8.65 -2.66 25.25
CA LEU A 182 10.09 -2.79 24.98
C LEU A 182 10.92 -2.46 26.23
N ALA A 183 10.61 -1.34 26.91
CA ALA A 183 11.32 -0.94 28.14
C ALA A 183 11.16 -1.94 29.30
N ASP A 184 10.05 -2.68 29.34
CA ASP A 184 9.78 -3.70 30.35
C ASP A 184 10.20 -5.13 29.93
N GLY A 185 10.97 -5.27 28.84
CA GLY A 185 11.48 -6.55 28.34
C GLY A 185 10.35 -7.49 27.89
N LEU A 186 9.33 -6.95 27.25
CA LEU A 186 8.14 -7.64 26.71
C LEU A 186 7.28 -8.34 27.78
N ARG A 187 7.42 -7.99 29.04
CA ARG A 187 6.57 -8.57 30.10
C ARG A 187 5.11 -8.22 29.85
N GLY A 188 4.25 -9.24 29.80
CA GLY A 188 2.83 -9.09 29.50
C GLY A 188 2.46 -9.28 28.02
N VAL A 189 3.40 -9.29 27.09
CA VAL A 189 3.14 -9.66 25.70
C VAL A 189 2.76 -11.15 25.64
N ARG A 190 1.61 -11.44 25.06
CA ARG A 190 1.07 -12.80 24.95
C ARG A 190 1.38 -13.37 23.58
N ARG A 191 1.74 -14.65 23.54
CA ARG A 191 1.96 -15.41 22.29
C ARG A 191 1.45 -16.83 22.41
N VAL A 192 1.04 -17.38 21.27
CA VAL A 192 0.81 -18.82 21.08
C VAL A 192 1.71 -19.33 19.96
N PRO A 193 2.06 -20.61 19.92
CA PRO A 193 2.83 -21.17 18.80
C PRO A 193 2.14 -20.92 17.45
N PHE A 194 2.92 -20.65 16.40
CA PHE A 194 2.45 -20.31 15.05
C PHE A 194 1.43 -21.32 14.51
N ALA A 195 1.67 -22.63 14.67
CA ALA A 195 0.74 -23.65 14.18
C ALA A 195 -0.67 -23.48 14.79
N ARG A 196 -0.78 -23.10 16.08
CA ARG A 196 -2.04 -22.82 16.75
C ARG A 196 -2.66 -21.52 16.24
N ALA A 197 -1.87 -20.46 16.09
CA ALA A 197 -2.33 -19.19 15.57
C ALA A 197 -2.86 -19.34 14.13
N ARG A 198 -2.10 -20.04 13.26
CA ARG A 198 -2.46 -20.26 11.85
C ARG A 198 -3.74 -21.10 11.71
N SER A 199 -3.92 -22.13 12.55
CA SER A 199 -5.13 -22.96 12.53
C SER A 199 -6.38 -22.23 13.03
N ALA A 200 -6.23 -21.18 13.84
CA ALA A 200 -7.34 -20.36 14.34
C ALA A 200 -7.69 -19.19 13.40
N ALA A 201 -6.81 -18.86 12.45
CA ALA A 201 -7.03 -17.76 11.53
C ALA A 201 -8.12 -18.09 10.50
N GLY A 202 -9.00 -17.12 10.25
CA GLY A 202 -9.96 -17.16 9.16
C GLY A 202 -9.27 -16.99 7.80
N ALA A 203 -9.97 -17.35 6.73
CA ALA A 203 -9.50 -17.23 5.36
C ALA A 203 -10.36 -16.22 4.58
N TYR A 204 -9.71 -15.39 3.76
CA TYR A 204 -10.37 -14.43 2.87
C TYR A 204 -9.69 -14.42 1.51
N ASP A 205 -10.45 -14.40 0.43
CA ASP A 205 -9.93 -14.26 -0.93
C ASP A 205 -9.78 -12.79 -1.28
N TYR A 206 -8.64 -12.18 -0.88
CA TYR A 206 -8.37 -10.77 -1.19
C TYR A 206 -8.33 -10.51 -2.70
N VAL A 207 -7.73 -11.41 -3.47
CA VAL A 207 -7.66 -11.28 -4.93
C VAL A 207 -9.05 -11.29 -5.53
N GLY A 208 -9.85 -12.31 -5.20
CA GLY A 208 -11.21 -12.43 -5.71
C GLY A 208 -12.08 -11.25 -5.38
N ALA A 209 -12.15 -10.89 -4.11
CA ALA A 209 -13.03 -9.80 -3.65
C ALA A 209 -12.66 -8.45 -4.26
N TYR A 210 -11.36 -8.15 -4.37
CA TYR A 210 -10.89 -6.88 -4.95
C TYR A 210 -11.10 -6.83 -6.47
N VAL A 211 -10.67 -7.89 -7.18
CA VAL A 211 -10.71 -7.93 -8.65
C VAL A 211 -12.14 -7.95 -9.18
N ASP A 212 -13.03 -8.72 -8.55
CA ASP A 212 -14.43 -8.82 -8.98
C ASP A 212 -15.19 -7.50 -8.78
N ASP A 213 -14.77 -6.64 -7.84
CA ASP A 213 -15.40 -5.35 -7.54
C ASP A 213 -14.85 -4.16 -8.38
N LEU A 214 -13.73 -4.33 -9.09
CA LEU A 214 -13.11 -3.29 -9.94
C LEU A 214 -14.08 -2.61 -10.93
N PRO A 215 -15.04 -3.30 -11.59
CA PRO A 215 -15.99 -2.67 -12.48
C PRO A 215 -16.89 -1.62 -11.80
N SER A 216 -17.00 -1.65 -10.46
CA SER A 216 -17.74 -0.65 -9.70
C SER A 216 -17.03 0.72 -9.62
N VAL A 217 -15.73 0.76 -9.94
CA VAL A 217 -14.89 1.96 -9.79
C VAL A 217 -14.20 2.38 -11.09
N VAL A 218 -13.79 1.43 -11.94
CA VAL A 218 -13.15 1.64 -13.24
C VAL A 218 -14.04 1.11 -14.36
N ASP A 219 -14.06 1.78 -15.51
CA ASP A 219 -14.74 1.29 -16.71
C ASP A 219 -13.92 0.21 -17.44
N ILE A 220 -13.97 -0.98 -16.85
CA ILE A 220 -13.25 -2.15 -17.37
C ILE A 220 -13.71 -2.52 -18.79
N ASP A 221 -15.00 -2.32 -19.09
CA ASP A 221 -15.55 -2.61 -20.42
C ASP A 221 -14.96 -1.68 -21.48
N ALA A 222 -14.82 -0.40 -21.17
CA ALA A 222 -14.17 0.56 -22.10
C ALA A 222 -12.72 0.16 -22.41
N ILE A 223 -11.95 -0.25 -21.38
CA ILE A 223 -10.56 -0.72 -21.58
C ILE A 223 -10.52 -1.95 -22.49
N ARG A 224 -11.37 -2.94 -22.20
CA ARG A 224 -11.42 -4.19 -22.99
C ARG A 224 -11.84 -3.96 -24.42
N ASP A 225 -12.91 -3.19 -24.64
CA ASP A 225 -13.52 -2.98 -25.94
C ASP A 225 -12.62 -2.12 -26.85
N ALA A 226 -11.81 -1.23 -26.29
CA ALA A 226 -10.79 -0.49 -27.02
C ALA A 226 -9.55 -1.34 -27.38
N GLY A 227 -9.39 -2.53 -26.78
CA GLY A 227 -8.27 -3.42 -27.05
C GLY A 227 -6.91 -2.84 -26.64
N ILE A 228 -6.88 -2.06 -25.55
CA ILE A 228 -5.65 -1.44 -25.06
C ILE A 228 -4.66 -2.51 -24.62
N HIS A 229 -3.47 -2.54 -25.24
CA HIS A 229 -2.37 -3.40 -24.81
C HIS A 229 -1.61 -2.77 -23.62
N ILE A 230 -1.79 -3.35 -22.44
CA ILE A 230 -1.30 -2.83 -21.15
C ILE A 230 -0.03 -3.60 -20.72
N GLY A 231 1.02 -2.87 -20.36
CA GLY A 231 2.15 -3.45 -19.63
C GLY A 231 2.02 -3.14 -18.12
N ALA A 232 1.87 -4.14 -17.27
CA ALA A 232 1.83 -3.94 -15.83
C ALA A 232 3.09 -4.48 -15.17
N ASP A 233 3.83 -3.62 -14.48
CA ASP A 233 5.03 -3.97 -13.72
C ASP A 233 4.77 -3.83 -12.23
N PRO A 234 4.53 -4.94 -11.51
CA PRO A 234 4.37 -4.92 -10.06
C PRO A 234 5.68 -4.67 -9.31
N LEU A 235 6.79 -4.44 -10.00
CA LEU A 235 8.13 -4.32 -9.44
C LEU A 235 8.46 -5.43 -8.41
N GLY A 236 7.97 -6.66 -8.64
CA GLY A 236 8.15 -7.79 -7.73
C GLY A 236 7.38 -7.69 -6.41
N GLY A 237 6.40 -6.81 -6.34
CA GLY A 237 5.58 -6.54 -5.15
C GLY A 237 4.34 -7.43 -5.04
N ALA A 238 3.50 -7.13 -4.06
CA ALA A 238 2.31 -7.90 -3.69
C ALA A 238 1.22 -7.92 -4.77
N SER A 239 1.27 -7.02 -5.77
CA SER A 239 0.28 -6.96 -6.85
C SER A 239 0.52 -7.94 -8.00
N VAL A 240 1.57 -8.78 -7.98
CA VAL A 240 1.87 -9.75 -9.07
C VAL A 240 0.66 -10.60 -9.40
N GLU A 241 0.06 -11.26 -8.40
CA GLU A 241 -1.09 -12.14 -8.63
C GLU A 241 -2.38 -11.36 -8.91
N PHE A 242 -2.51 -10.14 -8.41
CA PHE A 242 -3.64 -9.26 -8.70
C PHE A 242 -3.68 -8.89 -10.18
N TRP A 243 -2.54 -8.50 -10.78
CA TRP A 243 -2.47 -8.17 -12.20
C TRP A 243 -2.78 -9.36 -13.09
N ALA A 244 -2.31 -10.56 -12.74
CA ALA A 244 -2.64 -11.79 -13.46
C ALA A 244 -4.15 -12.09 -13.39
N ALA A 245 -4.75 -11.96 -12.20
CA ALA A 245 -6.19 -12.17 -12.02
C ALA A 245 -7.04 -11.10 -12.74
N ILE A 246 -6.61 -9.84 -12.76
CA ILE A 246 -7.26 -8.75 -13.50
C ILE A 246 -7.28 -9.07 -15.00
N ALA A 247 -6.13 -9.47 -15.57
CA ALA A 247 -6.03 -9.84 -16.96
C ALA A 247 -6.99 -10.98 -17.32
N GLU A 248 -7.00 -12.04 -16.54
CA GLU A 248 -7.80 -13.25 -16.77
C GLU A 248 -9.31 -12.97 -16.61
N ARG A 249 -9.73 -12.44 -15.45
CA ARG A 249 -11.15 -12.27 -15.11
C ARG A 249 -11.85 -11.25 -15.97
N HIS A 250 -11.17 -10.17 -16.30
CA HIS A 250 -11.72 -9.08 -17.11
C HIS A 250 -11.37 -9.20 -18.60
N ARG A 251 -10.58 -10.22 -19.00
CA ARG A 251 -10.15 -10.47 -20.38
C ARG A 251 -9.49 -9.23 -21.00
N LEU A 252 -8.60 -8.60 -20.25
CA LEU A 252 -7.83 -7.48 -20.74
C LEU A 252 -6.59 -7.96 -21.49
N ASP A 253 -6.21 -7.27 -22.55
CA ASP A 253 -4.91 -7.45 -23.21
C ASP A 253 -3.80 -6.84 -22.35
N LEU A 254 -3.40 -7.60 -21.32
CA LEU A 254 -2.47 -7.16 -20.28
C LEU A 254 -1.32 -8.14 -20.13
N THR A 255 -0.10 -7.62 -20.16
CA THR A 255 1.13 -8.37 -19.89
C THR A 255 1.71 -7.95 -18.53
N VAL A 256 1.89 -8.90 -17.62
CA VAL A 256 2.68 -8.68 -16.39
C VAL A 256 4.16 -8.73 -16.76
N VAL A 257 4.85 -7.59 -16.65
CA VAL A 257 6.21 -7.42 -17.20
C VAL A 257 7.26 -8.12 -16.35
N ASN A 258 7.19 -7.99 -15.03
CA ASN A 258 8.08 -8.64 -14.07
C ASN A 258 7.28 -9.48 -13.08
N PRO A 259 6.90 -10.73 -13.43
CA PRO A 259 6.13 -11.60 -12.55
C PRO A 259 6.95 -12.26 -11.44
N LEU A 260 8.27 -12.04 -11.40
CA LEU A 260 9.15 -12.65 -10.42
C LEU A 260 9.04 -11.94 -9.06
N VAL A 261 8.74 -12.71 -8.03
CA VAL A 261 8.91 -12.29 -6.63
C VAL A 261 10.25 -12.81 -6.13
N ASP A 262 11.15 -11.88 -5.79
CA ASP A 262 12.46 -12.18 -5.25
C ASP A 262 12.79 -11.16 -4.14
N PRO A 263 12.89 -11.56 -2.87
CA PRO A 263 13.07 -10.63 -1.76
C PRO A 263 14.42 -9.90 -1.77
N THR A 264 15.33 -10.22 -2.69
CA THR A 264 16.56 -9.45 -2.95
C THR A 264 16.38 -8.39 -4.02
N TRP A 265 15.29 -8.46 -4.81
CA TRP A 265 15.04 -7.58 -5.97
C TRP A 265 16.21 -7.46 -6.95
N ARG A 266 16.98 -8.52 -7.16
CA ARG A 266 18.16 -8.53 -8.05
C ARG A 266 17.87 -8.17 -9.50
N PHE A 267 16.60 -8.19 -9.93
CA PHE A 267 16.18 -7.81 -11.29
C PHE A 267 15.99 -6.29 -11.45
N MET A 268 15.97 -5.53 -10.35
CA MET A 268 15.76 -4.09 -10.35
C MET A 268 17.01 -3.32 -10.78
N THR A 269 16.79 -2.10 -11.20
CA THR A 269 17.83 -1.09 -11.34
C THR A 269 17.98 -0.28 -10.05
N LEU A 270 19.19 0.25 -9.81
CA LEU A 270 19.45 1.09 -8.65
C LEU A 270 18.75 2.45 -8.81
N ASP A 271 18.18 2.93 -7.74
CA ASP A 271 17.52 4.23 -7.68
C ASP A 271 18.57 5.37 -7.57
N TRP A 272 18.08 6.61 -7.51
CA TRP A 272 18.89 7.84 -7.48
C TRP A 272 19.99 7.84 -6.40
N ASP A 273 19.78 7.15 -5.27
CA ASP A 273 20.73 7.06 -4.15
C ASP A 273 21.66 5.84 -4.24
N GLY A 274 21.59 5.07 -5.33
CA GLY A 274 22.41 3.87 -5.55
C GLY A 274 21.89 2.62 -4.80
N LYS A 275 20.69 2.64 -4.26
CA LYS A 275 20.03 1.51 -3.60
C LYS A 275 18.95 0.92 -4.49
N ILE A 276 18.60 -0.33 -4.24
CA ILE A 276 17.37 -0.92 -4.80
C ILE A 276 16.20 -0.31 -4.06
N ARG A 277 15.27 0.31 -4.80
CA ARG A 277 13.99 0.82 -4.30
C ARG A 277 12.89 0.51 -5.32
N MET A 278 11.71 0.16 -4.84
CA MET A 278 10.56 -0.10 -5.71
C MET A 278 9.71 1.15 -5.89
N ASP A 279 10.38 2.30 -6.10
CA ASP A 279 9.71 3.60 -6.27
C ASP A 279 9.24 3.77 -7.72
N CYS A 280 7.94 3.56 -7.96
CA CYS A 280 7.34 3.68 -9.29
C CYS A 280 7.22 5.13 -9.79
N SER A 281 7.56 6.13 -8.98
CA SER A 281 7.70 7.53 -9.42
C SER A 281 9.12 7.89 -9.87
N SER A 282 10.11 7.02 -9.62
CA SER A 282 11.51 7.25 -9.97
C SER A 282 11.84 6.74 -11.38
N PRO A 283 12.40 7.57 -12.26
CA PRO A 283 12.84 7.12 -13.59
C PRO A 283 14.00 6.12 -13.52
N TYR A 284 14.72 6.08 -12.42
CA TYR A 284 15.82 5.13 -12.21
C TYR A 284 15.31 3.75 -11.81
N ALA A 285 14.39 3.68 -10.86
CA ALA A 285 13.74 2.42 -10.48
C ALA A 285 12.90 1.85 -11.63
N MET A 286 12.21 2.72 -12.37
CA MET A 286 11.35 2.36 -13.52
C MET A 286 12.13 2.18 -14.84
N ALA A 287 13.47 2.27 -14.84
CA ALA A 287 14.28 2.25 -16.07
C ALA A 287 14.04 1.01 -16.93
N SER A 288 13.76 -0.15 -16.34
CA SER A 288 13.45 -1.38 -17.08
C SER A 288 12.13 -1.26 -17.86
N LEU A 289 11.07 -0.77 -17.23
CA LEU A 289 9.78 -0.58 -17.87
C LEU A 289 9.83 0.54 -18.92
N ILE A 290 10.50 1.65 -18.62
CA ILE A 290 10.66 2.78 -19.56
C ILE A 290 11.34 2.34 -20.86
N ARG A 291 12.33 1.43 -20.80
CA ARG A 291 12.99 0.86 -22.00
C ARG A 291 12.06 -0.01 -22.85
N GLN A 292 10.96 -0.50 -22.28
CA GLN A 292 9.99 -1.36 -22.96
C GLN A 292 8.72 -0.60 -23.41
N ARG A 293 8.64 0.72 -23.19
CA ARG A 293 7.44 1.53 -23.37
C ARG A 293 6.78 1.37 -24.76
N ASP A 294 7.59 1.22 -25.80
CA ASP A 294 7.10 1.10 -27.19
C ASP A 294 6.39 -0.24 -27.47
N ARG A 295 6.43 -1.18 -26.54
CA ARG A 295 5.72 -2.46 -26.65
C ARG A 295 4.25 -2.35 -26.28
N PHE A 296 3.85 -1.31 -25.57
CA PHE A 296 2.53 -1.15 -24.95
C PHE A 296 1.91 0.18 -25.37
N GLN A 297 0.58 0.23 -25.43
CA GLN A 297 -0.13 1.50 -25.60
C GLN A 297 -0.08 2.33 -24.31
N ILE A 298 -0.04 1.63 -23.17
CA ILE A 298 0.25 2.20 -21.86
C ILE A 298 0.98 1.17 -21.01
N ALA A 299 1.95 1.61 -20.24
CA ALA A 299 2.60 0.76 -19.23
C ALA A 299 2.51 1.39 -17.85
N THR A 300 2.41 0.57 -16.83
CA THR A 300 2.17 1.00 -15.45
C THR A 300 3.06 0.26 -14.47
N GLY A 301 3.40 0.90 -13.35
CA GLY A 301 4.16 0.27 -12.28
C GLY A 301 3.53 0.49 -10.90
N ASN A 302 3.74 -0.47 -10.00
CA ASN A 302 3.37 -0.34 -8.59
C ASN A 302 4.58 -0.58 -7.71
N ASP A 303 4.60 0.04 -6.53
CA ASP A 303 5.57 -0.29 -5.48
C ASP A 303 5.21 -1.62 -4.78
N ALA A 304 6.04 -2.04 -3.81
CA ALA A 304 5.94 -3.40 -3.28
C ALA A 304 4.61 -3.73 -2.59
N ASP A 305 3.91 -2.77 -2.01
CA ASP A 305 2.57 -2.94 -1.45
C ASP A 305 1.46 -2.34 -2.29
N ALA A 306 1.81 -1.88 -3.50
CA ALA A 306 0.90 -1.36 -4.53
C ALA A 306 -0.01 -0.21 -4.07
N ASP A 307 0.45 0.59 -3.11
CA ASP A 307 -0.24 1.82 -2.71
C ASP A 307 0.11 3.02 -3.62
N ARG A 308 1.11 2.86 -4.53
CA ARG A 308 1.56 3.87 -5.48
C ARG A 308 1.49 3.41 -6.92
N HIS A 309 1.48 4.41 -7.82
CA HIS A 309 1.42 4.19 -9.26
C HIS A 309 2.56 4.87 -10.00
N GLY A 310 2.99 4.27 -11.11
CA GLY A 310 3.84 4.90 -12.13
C GLY A 310 3.20 4.71 -13.49
N ILE A 311 3.04 5.78 -14.26
CA ILE A 311 2.42 5.73 -15.58
C ILE A 311 3.47 6.03 -16.64
N VAL A 312 3.60 5.13 -17.60
CA VAL A 312 4.57 5.23 -18.71
C VAL A 312 3.83 5.21 -20.02
N THR A 313 4.00 6.26 -20.82
CA THR A 313 3.44 6.35 -22.17
C THR A 313 4.53 6.20 -23.23
N PRO A 314 4.21 5.72 -24.44
CA PRO A 314 5.20 5.58 -25.52
C PRO A 314 5.93 6.88 -25.81
N ASP A 315 5.22 7.98 -25.99
CA ASP A 315 5.79 9.27 -26.38
C ASP A 315 6.43 10.02 -25.19
N GLY A 316 5.76 10.03 -24.02
CA GLY A 316 6.17 10.84 -22.86
C GLY A 316 7.11 10.12 -21.88
N GLY A 317 7.23 8.79 -21.97
CA GLY A 317 7.96 8.01 -20.96
C GLY A 317 7.24 8.02 -19.60
N LEU A 318 7.99 8.04 -18.50
CA LEU A 318 7.41 8.10 -17.14
C LEU A 318 6.78 9.47 -16.89
N MET A 319 5.47 9.48 -16.65
CA MET A 319 4.72 10.67 -16.34
C MET A 319 5.01 11.14 -14.91
N ASN A 320 5.23 12.44 -14.73
CA ASN A 320 5.35 13.02 -13.38
C ASN A 320 4.04 12.79 -12.60
N PRO A 321 4.06 12.30 -11.35
CA PRO A 321 2.85 12.03 -10.58
C PRO A 321 1.90 13.24 -10.47
N ASN A 322 2.43 14.45 -10.26
CA ASN A 322 1.59 15.65 -10.22
C ASN A 322 0.84 15.92 -11.52
N HIS A 323 1.44 15.59 -12.67
CA HIS A 323 0.77 15.74 -13.96
C HIS A 323 -0.33 14.71 -14.12
N TYR A 324 -0.02 13.46 -13.76
CA TYR A 324 -1.02 12.40 -13.85
C TYR A 324 -2.19 12.64 -12.88
N LEU A 325 -1.96 13.11 -11.66
CA LEU A 325 -3.04 13.48 -10.73
C LEU A 325 -3.96 14.54 -11.34
N ALA A 326 -3.41 15.56 -12.01
CA ALA A 326 -4.20 16.60 -12.66
C ALA A 326 -5.07 16.03 -13.80
N VAL A 327 -4.50 15.15 -14.62
CA VAL A 327 -5.24 14.45 -15.71
C VAL A 327 -6.34 13.55 -15.13
N ALA A 328 -6.02 12.76 -14.12
CA ALA A 328 -6.97 11.87 -13.43
C ALA A 328 -8.16 12.64 -12.85
N ILE A 329 -7.90 13.77 -12.20
CA ILE A 329 -8.94 14.63 -11.63
C ILE A 329 -9.84 15.20 -12.72
N GLU A 330 -9.26 15.76 -13.79
CA GLU A 330 -10.03 16.33 -14.90
C GLU A 330 -10.93 15.27 -15.52
N TYR A 331 -10.37 14.10 -15.80
CA TYR A 331 -11.12 12.99 -16.39
C TYR A 331 -12.24 12.50 -15.46
N LEU A 332 -11.95 12.19 -14.23
CA LEU A 332 -12.92 11.63 -13.27
C LEU A 332 -14.12 12.57 -13.06
N PHE A 333 -13.88 13.84 -12.80
CA PHE A 333 -14.96 14.80 -12.57
C PHE A 333 -15.78 15.14 -13.84
N GLY A 334 -15.25 14.82 -15.02
CA GLY A 334 -15.98 14.87 -16.29
C GLY A 334 -16.73 13.58 -16.65
N HIS A 335 -16.33 12.41 -16.09
CA HIS A 335 -16.82 11.09 -16.51
C HIS A 335 -17.51 10.30 -15.38
N ARG A 336 -17.78 10.90 -14.23
CA ARG A 336 -18.47 10.27 -13.10
C ARG A 336 -19.73 11.09 -12.73
N PRO A 337 -20.80 10.98 -13.57
CA PRO A 337 -22.00 11.82 -13.41
C PRO A 337 -22.75 11.56 -12.10
N ASP A 338 -22.62 10.36 -11.52
CA ASP A 338 -23.30 9.98 -10.30
C ASP A 338 -22.57 10.44 -9.02
N TRP A 339 -21.40 11.04 -9.16
CA TRP A 339 -20.69 11.60 -8.02
C TRP A 339 -21.42 12.80 -7.42
N PRO A 340 -21.41 12.97 -6.08
CA PRO A 340 -22.03 14.12 -5.46
C PRO A 340 -21.57 15.43 -6.09
N GLY A 341 -22.51 16.30 -6.46
CA GLY A 341 -22.19 17.57 -7.10
C GLY A 341 -21.27 18.47 -6.25
N ALA A 342 -21.30 18.28 -4.91
CA ALA A 342 -20.44 18.99 -3.96
C ALA A 342 -19.12 18.26 -3.65
N ALA A 343 -18.86 17.08 -4.23
CA ALA A 343 -17.64 16.35 -4.00
C ALA A 343 -16.40 17.20 -4.34
N ALA A 344 -15.48 17.28 -3.38
CA ALA A 344 -14.28 18.10 -3.48
C ALA A 344 -13.11 17.31 -4.08
N ILE A 345 -12.10 18.06 -4.50
CA ILE A 345 -10.80 17.53 -4.91
C ILE A 345 -9.83 17.70 -3.74
N GLY A 346 -9.20 16.62 -3.28
CA GLY A 346 -8.21 16.62 -2.21
C GLY A 346 -6.78 16.58 -2.75
N LYS A 347 -5.89 17.43 -2.24
CA LYS A 347 -4.44 17.38 -2.50
C LYS A 347 -3.64 17.70 -1.23
N THR A 348 -2.37 17.27 -1.18
CA THR A 348 -1.45 17.74 -0.15
C THR A 348 -0.93 19.14 -0.47
N LEU A 349 -0.50 19.89 0.56
CA LEU A 349 0.03 21.25 0.39
C LEU A 349 1.31 21.32 -0.45
N VAL A 350 2.03 20.20 -0.62
CA VAL A 350 3.24 20.09 -1.44
C VAL A 350 2.97 19.60 -2.87
N SER A 351 1.74 19.19 -3.17
CA SER A 351 1.32 18.84 -4.52
C SER A 351 1.22 20.06 -5.44
N SER A 352 1.32 19.83 -6.76
CA SER A 352 1.36 20.91 -7.75
C SER A 352 0.12 21.80 -7.72
N SER A 353 0.34 23.13 -7.92
CA SER A 353 -0.73 24.11 -8.17
C SER A 353 -1.47 23.91 -9.50
N MET A 354 -1.05 22.98 -10.36
CA MET A 354 -1.82 22.57 -11.52
C MET A 354 -3.17 21.98 -11.10
N ILE A 355 -3.22 21.23 -9.99
CA ILE A 355 -4.45 20.68 -9.42
C ILE A 355 -5.41 21.81 -9.02
N ASP A 356 -4.90 22.94 -8.47
CA ASP A 356 -5.72 24.13 -8.13
C ASP A 356 -6.42 24.70 -9.38
N ARG A 357 -5.67 24.76 -10.50
CA ARG A 357 -6.21 25.27 -11.77
C ARG A 357 -7.26 24.35 -12.34
N VAL A 358 -7.03 23.03 -12.30
CA VAL A 358 -8.01 22.02 -12.73
C VAL A 358 -9.27 22.10 -11.86
N ALA A 359 -9.13 22.16 -10.53
CA ALA A 359 -10.27 22.31 -9.62
C ALA A 359 -11.09 23.57 -9.93
N SER A 360 -10.39 24.70 -10.20
CA SER A 360 -11.03 25.96 -10.58
C SER A 360 -11.77 25.86 -11.91
N SER A 361 -11.17 25.22 -12.94
CA SER A 361 -11.81 25.05 -14.26
C SER A 361 -13.06 24.16 -14.20
N LEU A 362 -13.04 23.15 -13.31
CA LEU A 362 -14.17 22.26 -13.06
C LEU A 362 -15.23 22.87 -12.14
N GLY A 363 -14.99 24.05 -11.55
CA GLY A 363 -15.88 24.66 -10.54
C GLY A 363 -16.01 23.83 -9.27
N ARG A 364 -14.99 23.06 -8.92
CA ARG A 364 -14.98 22.18 -7.75
C ARG A 364 -14.21 22.77 -6.58
N ARG A 365 -14.67 22.50 -5.38
CA ARG A 365 -13.98 22.87 -4.13
C ARG A 365 -12.66 22.10 -4.02
N LEU A 366 -11.58 22.80 -3.69
CA LEU A 366 -10.29 22.21 -3.36
C LEU A 366 -10.16 22.05 -1.83
N VAL A 367 -9.68 20.90 -1.40
CA VAL A 367 -9.31 20.61 -0.01
C VAL A 367 -7.82 20.35 0.03
N GLU A 368 -7.06 21.31 0.55
CA GLU A 368 -5.63 21.19 0.76
C GLU A 368 -5.36 20.74 2.19
N VAL A 369 -4.54 19.67 2.32
CA VAL A 369 -4.24 19.03 3.60
C VAL A 369 -2.72 18.93 3.82
N PRO A 370 -2.26 18.73 5.07
CA PRO A 370 -0.86 18.37 5.33
C PRO A 370 -0.46 17.07 4.62
N VAL A 371 0.84 16.81 4.50
CA VAL A 371 1.37 15.55 3.97
C VAL A 371 0.85 14.37 4.79
N GLY A 372 0.38 13.33 4.11
CA GLY A 372 -0.16 12.11 4.69
C GLY A 372 -1.60 11.81 4.25
N PHE A 373 -1.81 10.63 3.71
CA PHE A 373 -3.10 10.21 3.13
C PHE A 373 -4.25 10.17 4.14
N LYS A 374 -3.95 9.96 5.42
CA LYS A 374 -4.91 9.94 6.53
C LYS A 374 -5.86 11.15 6.58
N TRP A 375 -5.46 12.29 6.03
CA TRP A 375 -6.28 13.50 6.02
C TRP A 375 -7.43 13.44 5.01
N PHE A 376 -7.36 12.55 4.02
CA PHE A 376 -8.43 12.34 3.04
C PHE A 376 -9.47 11.32 3.51
N VAL A 377 -9.13 10.47 4.50
CA VAL A 377 -9.96 9.36 4.97
C VAL A 377 -11.40 9.77 5.27
N PRO A 378 -11.68 10.81 6.10
CA PRO A 378 -13.07 11.18 6.40
C PRO A 378 -13.87 11.58 5.16
N GLY A 379 -13.24 12.38 4.27
CA GLY A 379 -13.91 12.87 3.08
C GLY A 379 -14.15 11.83 2.00
N LEU A 380 -13.24 10.85 1.85
CA LEU A 380 -13.45 9.69 0.98
C LEU A 380 -14.52 8.77 1.54
N LEU A 381 -14.57 8.60 2.86
CA LEU A 381 -15.52 7.71 3.53
C LEU A 381 -16.96 8.21 3.41
N ASP A 382 -17.19 9.53 3.57
CA ASP A 382 -18.51 10.15 3.50
C ASP A 382 -18.89 10.68 2.11
N GLY A 383 -17.97 10.58 1.12
CA GLY A 383 -18.18 11.04 -0.25
C GLY A 383 -18.06 12.55 -0.45
N SER A 384 -17.68 13.31 0.58
CA SER A 384 -17.46 14.77 0.47
C SER A 384 -16.18 15.15 -0.28
N VAL A 385 -15.25 14.19 -0.43
CA VAL A 385 -14.05 14.25 -1.29
C VAL A 385 -14.18 13.14 -2.34
N GLY A 386 -14.22 13.51 -3.61
CA GLY A 386 -14.30 12.56 -4.74
C GLY A 386 -12.98 11.94 -5.10
N PHE A 387 -11.90 12.67 -4.90
CA PHE A 387 -10.53 12.27 -5.20
C PHE A 387 -9.57 12.85 -4.13
N GLY A 388 -8.69 12.01 -3.60
CA GLY A 388 -7.59 12.42 -2.72
C GLY A 388 -6.26 11.92 -3.27
N GLY A 389 -5.26 12.82 -3.40
CA GLY A 389 -3.97 12.44 -3.99
C GLY A 389 -2.78 13.18 -3.40
N GLU A 390 -1.64 12.49 -3.43
CA GLU A 390 -0.33 12.96 -2.97
C GLU A 390 0.68 12.97 -4.12
N GLU A 391 1.59 13.94 -4.12
CA GLU A 391 2.69 14.06 -5.09
C GLU A 391 3.62 12.83 -5.11
N SER A 392 3.58 12.02 -4.06
CA SER A 392 4.33 10.77 -3.92
C SER A 392 3.75 9.60 -4.73
N ALA A 393 2.84 9.90 -5.68
CA ALA A 393 2.16 8.93 -6.54
C ALA A 393 1.16 8.02 -5.81
N GLY A 394 0.60 8.47 -4.70
CA GLY A 394 -0.47 7.78 -3.99
C GLY A 394 -1.81 8.53 -4.13
N ALA A 395 -2.87 7.85 -4.51
CA ALA A 395 -4.22 8.42 -4.58
C ALA A 395 -5.29 7.36 -4.43
N SER A 396 -6.51 7.80 -4.15
CA SER A 396 -7.74 7.02 -4.23
C SER A 396 -8.92 7.92 -4.60
N PHE A 397 -10.00 7.32 -5.09
CA PHE A 397 -11.21 8.03 -5.48
C PHE A 397 -12.47 7.16 -5.29
N LEU A 398 -13.63 7.80 -5.41
CA LEU A 398 -14.92 7.14 -5.19
C LEU A 398 -15.27 6.17 -6.32
N ARG A 399 -16.10 5.18 -5.99
CA ARG A 399 -16.77 4.31 -6.96
C ARG A 399 -17.58 5.14 -7.97
N ARG A 400 -17.97 4.53 -9.07
CA ARG A 400 -18.79 5.17 -10.11
C ARG A 400 -20.10 5.73 -9.55
N ASP A 401 -20.69 5.08 -8.54
CA ASP A 401 -21.91 5.50 -7.86
C ASP A 401 -21.72 6.51 -6.70
N GLY A 402 -20.51 7.03 -6.53
CA GLY A 402 -20.17 8.02 -5.50
C GLY A 402 -19.93 7.46 -4.10
N ARG A 403 -19.99 6.15 -3.89
CA ARG A 403 -19.59 5.52 -2.62
C ARG A 403 -18.08 5.37 -2.52
N VAL A 404 -17.59 5.18 -1.30
CA VAL A 404 -16.18 4.93 -1.03
C VAL A 404 -15.71 3.63 -1.73
N TRP A 405 -14.49 3.67 -2.33
CA TRP A 405 -13.78 2.50 -2.81
C TRP A 405 -12.76 2.03 -1.76
N THR A 406 -11.67 2.76 -1.59
CA THR A 406 -10.69 2.60 -0.51
C THR A 406 -10.43 3.94 0.15
N THR A 407 -10.04 3.91 1.41
CA THR A 407 -9.60 5.08 2.18
C THR A 407 -8.09 5.10 2.39
N ASP A 408 -7.39 4.08 1.89
CA ASP A 408 -5.95 4.10 1.67
C ASP A 408 -5.65 4.29 0.17
N LYS A 409 -4.40 4.62 -0.14
CA LYS A 409 -3.91 4.79 -1.51
C LYS A 409 -4.03 3.49 -2.29
N ASP A 410 -4.36 3.59 -3.56
CA ASP A 410 -4.57 2.45 -4.43
C ASP A 410 -3.87 2.63 -5.78
N GLY A 411 -2.65 2.10 -5.86
CA GLY A 411 -1.85 2.19 -7.08
C GLY A 411 -2.40 1.36 -8.23
N ILE A 412 -3.01 0.20 -7.95
CA ILE A 412 -3.63 -0.65 -8.98
C ILE A 412 -4.80 0.10 -9.65
N LEU A 413 -5.64 0.72 -8.82
CA LEU A 413 -6.77 1.53 -9.29
C LEU A 413 -6.31 2.66 -10.21
N LEU A 414 -5.27 3.41 -9.80
CA LEU A 414 -4.73 4.53 -10.59
C LEU A 414 -4.13 4.04 -11.92
N CYS A 415 -3.48 2.88 -11.93
CA CYS A 415 -2.96 2.27 -13.15
C CYS A 415 -4.08 1.85 -14.12
N LEU A 416 -5.17 1.28 -13.61
CA LEU A 416 -6.34 0.95 -14.43
C LEU A 416 -7.08 2.20 -14.91
N LEU A 417 -7.16 3.25 -14.09
CA LEU A 417 -7.72 4.54 -14.52
C LEU A 417 -6.92 5.14 -15.70
N ALA A 418 -5.58 5.03 -15.68
CA ALA A 418 -4.78 5.48 -16.81
C ALA A 418 -5.11 4.71 -18.10
N SER A 419 -5.38 3.41 -17.98
CA SER A 419 -5.82 2.59 -19.10
C SER A 419 -7.24 2.95 -19.58
N GLU A 420 -8.16 3.29 -18.66
CA GLU A 420 -9.49 3.80 -18.99
C GLU A 420 -9.40 5.13 -19.74
N ILE A 421 -8.58 6.06 -19.28
CA ILE A 421 -8.34 7.35 -19.94
C ILE A 421 -7.82 7.12 -21.36
N GLN A 422 -6.82 6.25 -21.53
CA GLN A 422 -6.26 5.91 -22.85
C GLN A 422 -7.28 5.26 -23.77
N ALA A 423 -8.25 4.51 -23.24
CA ALA A 423 -9.29 3.85 -24.02
C ALA A 423 -10.37 4.82 -24.52
N VAL A 424 -10.64 5.89 -23.77
CA VAL A 424 -11.77 6.80 -24.01
C VAL A 424 -11.36 8.07 -24.74
N THR A 425 -10.08 8.50 -24.62
CA THR A 425 -9.59 9.78 -25.18
C THR A 425 -8.61 9.56 -26.32
#